data_77c7af919cd0d6dcaa37fc7c56089641
#
_entry.id   77c7af919cd0d6dcaa37fc7c56089641
#
_cell.length_a   1.000
_cell.length_b   1.000
_cell.length_c   1.000
_cell.angle_alpha   90.00
_cell.angle_beta   90.00
_cell.angle_gamma   90.00
#
_symmetry.space_group_name_H-M   'P 1'
#
loop_
_entity.id
_entity.type
_entity.pdbx_description
1 polymer ?
#
loop_
_entity_poly.entity_id
_entity_poly.type
_entity_poly.pdbx_seq_one_letter_code
_entity_poly.pdbx_strand_id
1 'polypeptide(L)'
;MAKIIISSDSTCDLSAELKEKYGIKIIPLGVTLGTQVYRDGVDITPDDIYAHHEKTGELPKTTATNVGEGIEYFEELKKDGDAVIHFTISSSMSSTYNNSCMAAEEFDNVYVIDAGNLSTGSGLLVLAAAEMAQQGMEAAQIVEEIEKLKPCVDASFVIDNLEYLHKGGRCSTLAMMGANLLKLKPCIEVKNGSMGVGKKYRGAYGRVLSEYVEERLQNIDDIDTTRVFVTHAGCDEDIVNAIVEQVKSKGIFDEVLLTRAGCTVSSHCGANTLGVIFIRKSPIAQIGIQ
;
A
#
# COMPACT_ATOMS: atom_id res chain seq x y z
N MET A 1 15.42 -17.93 20.74
CA MET A 1 15.23 -16.64 20.02
C MET A 1 13.89 -16.08 20.44
N ALA A 2 13.79 -14.77 20.62
CA ALA A 2 12.51 -14.13 20.91
C ALA A 2 11.56 -14.34 19.74
N LYS A 3 10.31 -14.64 20.02
CA LYS A 3 9.27 -14.77 19.00
C LYS A 3 8.74 -13.40 18.63
N ILE A 4 9.08 -12.93 17.43
CA ILE A 4 8.66 -11.63 16.91
C ILE A 4 7.40 -11.81 16.06
N ILE A 5 6.35 -11.05 16.38
CA ILE A 5 5.13 -10.99 15.59
C ILE A 5 5.23 -9.81 14.63
N ILE A 6 5.11 -10.08 13.35
CA ILE A 6 4.99 -9.04 12.33
C ILE A 6 3.51 -8.79 12.05
N SER A 7 3.10 -7.53 12.12
CA SER A 7 1.73 -7.13 11.88
C SER A 7 1.63 -5.84 11.05
N SER A 8 0.49 -5.62 10.44
CA SER A 8 0.19 -4.41 9.69
C SER A 8 -1.28 -4.02 9.82
N ASP A 9 -1.61 -2.77 9.51
CA ASP A 9 -2.98 -2.45 9.18
C ASP A 9 -3.37 -3.06 7.80
N SER A 10 -4.66 -3.05 7.47
CA SER A 10 -5.17 -3.71 6.26
C SER A 10 -4.65 -3.13 4.95
N THR A 11 -4.07 -1.92 4.99
CA THR A 11 -3.62 -1.23 3.78
C THR A 11 -2.32 -1.76 3.17
N CYS A 12 -1.68 -2.78 3.76
CA CYS A 12 -0.52 -3.42 3.15
C CYS A 12 -0.85 -4.26 1.90
N ASP A 13 -2.12 -4.54 1.65
CA ASP A 13 -2.67 -5.23 0.46
C ASP A 13 -1.98 -6.55 0.09
N LEU A 14 -1.40 -7.24 1.09
CA LEU A 14 -0.81 -8.55 0.90
C LEU A 14 -1.89 -9.60 0.70
N SER A 15 -1.64 -10.55 -0.22
CA SER A 15 -2.56 -11.65 -0.47
C SER A 15 -2.72 -12.56 0.77
N ALA A 16 -3.79 -13.36 0.81
CA ALA A 16 -4.01 -14.32 1.88
C ALA A 16 -2.84 -15.32 2.02
N GLU A 17 -2.33 -15.80 0.87
CA GLU A 17 -1.21 -16.73 0.82
C GLU A 17 0.08 -16.12 1.41
N LEU A 18 0.37 -14.85 1.10
CA LEU A 18 1.54 -14.17 1.66
C LEU A 18 1.40 -13.95 3.16
N LYS A 19 0.20 -13.53 3.62
CA LYS A 19 -0.07 -13.36 5.06
C LYS A 19 0.09 -14.66 5.82
N GLU A 20 -0.42 -15.78 5.28
CA GLU A 20 -0.27 -17.10 5.87
C GLU A 20 1.18 -17.58 5.85
N LYS A 21 1.85 -17.52 4.69
CA LYS A 21 3.25 -17.94 4.50
C LYS A 21 4.21 -17.28 5.49
N TYR A 22 4.01 -16.00 5.76
CA TYR A 22 4.89 -15.21 6.62
C TYR A 22 4.34 -15.01 8.04
N GLY A 23 3.14 -15.51 8.34
CA GLY A 23 2.50 -15.39 9.67
C GLY A 23 2.10 -13.95 10.03
N ILE A 24 1.84 -13.11 9.02
CA ILE A 24 1.54 -11.68 9.20
C ILE A 24 0.15 -11.50 9.79
N LYS A 25 0.05 -10.71 10.85
CA LYS A 25 -1.21 -10.35 11.51
C LYS A 25 -1.75 -9.02 10.99
N ILE A 26 -3.06 -8.92 10.82
CA ILE A 26 -3.69 -7.72 10.24
C ILE A 26 -4.72 -7.14 11.21
N ILE A 27 -4.64 -5.83 11.44
CA ILE A 27 -5.74 -5.05 12.02
C ILE A 27 -6.52 -4.37 10.88
N PRO A 28 -7.82 -4.65 10.72
CA PRO A 28 -8.62 -4.05 9.66
C PRO A 28 -8.94 -2.58 9.95
N LEU A 29 -8.80 -1.72 8.95
CA LEU A 29 -9.32 -0.34 9.03
C LEU A 29 -10.83 -0.32 8.77
N GLY A 30 -11.48 0.76 9.20
CA GLY A 30 -12.91 0.96 8.98
C GLY A 30 -13.21 1.50 7.58
N VAL A 31 -14.30 1.00 6.97
CA VAL A 31 -14.86 1.51 5.71
C VAL A 31 -16.35 1.79 5.94
N THR A 32 -16.79 3.00 5.63
CA THR A 32 -18.19 3.42 5.79
C THR A 32 -18.86 3.58 4.42
N LEU A 33 -19.97 2.87 4.21
CA LEU A 33 -20.87 3.05 3.08
C LEU A 33 -22.22 3.58 3.59
N GLY A 34 -22.59 4.79 3.18
CA GLY A 34 -23.75 5.47 3.71
C GLY A 34 -23.64 5.68 5.22
N THR A 35 -24.44 4.95 6.00
CA THR A 35 -24.43 5.01 7.49
C THR A 35 -23.81 3.78 8.15
N GLN A 36 -23.42 2.78 7.38
CA GLN A 36 -22.92 1.50 7.91
C GLN A 36 -21.40 1.45 7.86
N VAL A 37 -20.79 0.99 8.96
CA VAL A 37 -19.36 0.81 9.10
C VAL A 37 -19.01 -0.66 8.94
N TYR A 38 -17.99 -0.93 8.15
CA TYR A 38 -17.46 -2.26 7.85
C TYR A 38 -15.96 -2.32 8.16
N ARG A 39 -15.40 -3.52 8.26
CA ARG A 39 -13.98 -3.79 8.47
C ARG A 39 -13.33 -4.25 7.17
N ASP A 40 -12.33 -3.54 6.73
CA ASP A 40 -11.60 -3.78 5.47
C ASP A 40 -11.10 -5.22 5.36
N GLY A 41 -11.56 -5.93 4.32
CA GLY A 41 -11.17 -7.32 4.04
C GLY A 41 -11.74 -8.37 5.01
N VAL A 42 -12.68 -7.99 5.89
CA VAL A 42 -13.36 -8.90 6.82
C VAL A 42 -14.84 -9.07 6.45
N ASP A 43 -15.57 -7.97 6.35
CA ASP A 43 -17.02 -7.98 6.11
C ASP A 43 -17.44 -7.08 4.93
N ILE A 44 -16.47 -6.61 4.15
CA ILE A 44 -16.65 -5.84 2.92
C ILE A 44 -15.55 -6.17 1.91
N THR A 45 -15.88 -6.08 0.63
CA THR A 45 -14.95 -6.25 -0.50
C THR A 45 -14.85 -4.97 -1.34
N PRO A 46 -13.78 -4.79 -2.15
CA PRO A 46 -13.69 -3.67 -3.08
C PRO A 46 -14.84 -3.61 -4.08
N ASP A 47 -15.42 -4.76 -4.48
CA ASP A 47 -16.55 -4.81 -5.40
C ASP A 47 -17.81 -4.23 -4.77
N ASP A 48 -18.03 -4.42 -3.47
CA ASP A 48 -19.15 -3.81 -2.73
C ASP A 48 -19.04 -2.27 -2.75
N ILE A 49 -17.82 -1.75 -2.64
CA ILE A 49 -17.53 -0.31 -2.70
C ILE A 49 -17.92 0.26 -4.07
N TYR A 50 -17.49 -0.41 -5.14
CA TYR A 50 -17.78 0.05 -6.50
C TYR A 50 -19.27 -0.05 -6.82
N ALA A 51 -19.92 -1.16 -6.44
CA ALA A 51 -21.36 -1.34 -6.61
C ALA A 51 -22.18 -0.29 -5.82
N HIS A 52 -21.76 0.05 -4.60
CA HIS A 52 -22.39 1.11 -3.81
C HIS A 52 -22.30 2.46 -4.52
N HIS A 53 -21.11 2.83 -4.97
CA HIS A 53 -20.90 4.10 -5.68
C HIS A 53 -21.70 4.16 -7.00
N GLU A 54 -21.71 3.09 -7.79
CA GLU A 54 -22.49 3.01 -9.03
C GLU A 54 -23.98 3.20 -8.76
N LYS A 55 -24.50 2.61 -7.69
CA LYS A 55 -25.92 2.66 -7.34
C LYS A 55 -26.34 3.99 -6.74
N THR A 56 -25.50 4.62 -5.91
CA THR A 56 -25.89 5.77 -5.07
C THR A 56 -25.23 7.08 -5.48
N GLY A 57 -24.11 7.04 -6.20
CA GLY A 57 -23.22 8.18 -6.44
C GLY A 57 -22.41 8.61 -5.20
N GLU A 58 -22.55 7.91 -4.06
CA GLU A 58 -21.84 8.22 -2.83
C GLU A 58 -20.49 7.49 -2.79
N LEU A 59 -19.44 8.23 -2.45
CA LEU A 59 -18.12 7.63 -2.23
C LEU A 59 -17.99 7.06 -0.82
N PRO A 60 -17.25 5.95 -0.67
CA PRO A 60 -16.92 5.40 0.64
C PRO A 60 -16.09 6.38 1.47
N LYS A 61 -16.13 6.22 2.80
CA LYS A 61 -15.23 6.91 3.73
C LYS A 61 -14.44 5.88 4.50
N THR A 62 -13.19 6.20 4.82
CA THR A 62 -12.32 5.31 5.59
C THR A 62 -12.05 5.90 6.97
N THR A 63 -11.87 5.01 7.94
CA THR A 63 -11.61 5.38 9.34
C THR A 63 -10.34 4.69 9.81
N ALA A 64 -9.45 5.46 10.42
CA ALA A 64 -8.25 4.94 11.08
C ALA A 64 -8.63 4.08 12.29
N THR A 65 -7.77 3.13 12.64
CA THR A 65 -7.84 2.43 13.93
C THR A 65 -7.76 3.45 15.07
N ASN A 66 -8.62 3.36 16.06
CA ASN A 66 -8.53 4.18 17.26
C ASN A 66 -7.58 3.58 18.31
N VAL A 67 -7.20 4.36 19.32
CA VAL A 67 -6.23 3.94 20.34
C VAL A 67 -6.70 2.71 21.12
N GLY A 68 -8.00 2.65 21.48
CA GLY A 68 -8.56 1.51 22.21
C GLY A 68 -8.49 0.21 21.40
N GLU A 69 -8.88 0.25 20.13
CA GLU A 69 -8.72 -0.89 19.22
C GLU A 69 -7.27 -1.33 19.08
N GLY A 70 -6.34 -0.37 19.03
CA GLY A 70 -4.89 -0.64 19.00
C GLY A 70 -4.39 -1.35 20.25
N ILE A 71 -4.82 -0.91 21.44
CA ILE A 71 -4.48 -1.54 22.73
C ILE A 71 -4.97 -2.99 22.76
N GLU A 72 -6.26 -3.22 22.48
CA GLU A 72 -6.84 -4.57 22.43
C GLU A 72 -6.10 -5.49 21.44
N TYR A 73 -5.75 -4.94 20.29
CA TYR A 73 -5.01 -5.68 19.26
C TYR A 73 -3.59 -6.06 19.70
N PHE A 74 -2.84 -5.12 20.27
CA PHE A 74 -1.48 -5.42 20.76
C PHE A 74 -1.49 -6.34 21.96
N GLU A 75 -2.47 -6.22 22.86
CA GLU A 75 -2.67 -7.15 23.96
C GLU A 75 -2.85 -8.59 23.46
N GLU A 76 -3.65 -8.78 22.39
CA GLU A 76 -3.83 -10.11 21.79
C GLU A 76 -2.53 -10.64 21.17
N LEU A 77 -1.81 -9.82 20.40
CA LEU A 77 -0.55 -10.24 19.78
C LEU A 77 0.54 -10.57 20.80
N LYS A 78 0.57 -9.85 21.91
CA LYS A 78 1.55 -10.07 23.01
C LYS A 78 1.33 -11.38 23.76
N LYS A 79 0.17 -12.03 23.66
CA LYS A 79 -0.04 -13.39 24.21
C LYS A 79 0.80 -14.43 23.47
N ASP A 80 1.06 -14.20 22.20
CA ASP A 80 1.73 -15.15 21.30
C ASP A 80 3.18 -14.79 20.97
N GLY A 81 3.66 -13.59 21.30
CA GLY A 81 4.98 -13.10 20.94
C GLY A 81 5.68 -12.30 22.03
N ASP A 82 7.02 -12.36 22.02
CA ASP A 82 7.88 -11.61 22.91
C ASP A 82 8.00 -10.13 22.48
N ALA A 83 7.93 -9.89 21.16
CA ALA A 83 7.94 -8.57 20.56
C ALA A 83 6.93 -8.48 19.40
N VAL A 84 6.45 -7.26 19.11
CA VAL A 84 5.59 -6.95 17.98
C VAL A 84 6.23 -5.85 17.15
N ILE A 85 6.30 -6.04 15.82
CA ILE A 85 6.63 -4.97 14.87
C ILE A 85 5.38 -4.72 14.04
N HIS A 86 4.77 -3.55 14.20
CA HIS A 86 3.50 -3.17 13.58
C HIS A 86 3.71 -2.08 12.54
N PHE A 87 3.27 -2.35 11.31
CA PHE A 87 3.33 -1.40 10.20
C PHE A 87 1.99 -0.71 10.00
N THR A 88 2.05 0.58 9.72
CA THR A 88 0.87 1.36 9.38
C THR A 88 1.03 2.03 8.02
N ILE A 89 -0.09 2.35 7.39
CA ILE A 89 -0.11 3.30 6.27
C ILE A 89 0.60 4.59 6.67
N SER A 90 1.14 5.31 5.68
CA SER A 90 1.82 6.59 5.91
C SER A 90 1.06 7.53 6.84
N SER A 91 1.76 8.10 7.81
CA SER A 91 1.27 9.12 8.75
C SER A 91 0.78 10.40 8.04
N SER A 92 1.26 10.66 6.81
CA SER A 92 0.78 11.75 5.97
C SER A 92 -0.60 11.48 5.36
N MET A 93 -1.08 10.23 5.37
CA MET A 93 -2.34 9.81 4.74
C MET A 93 -3.43 9.46 5.75
N SER A 94 -3.05 9.07 6.97
CA SER A 94 -3.97 8.60 8.00
C SER A 94 -3.43 8.89 9.40
N SER A 95 -4.31 9.01 10.39
CA SER A 95 -3.94 9.07 11.81
C SER A 95 -3.61 7.71 12.42
N THR A 96 -3.70 6.62 11.65
CA THR A 96 -3.45 5.24 12.14
C THR A 96 -2.09 5.12 12.82
N TYR A 97 -1.03 5.68 12.23
CA TYR A 97 0.30 5.68 12.84
C TYR A 97 0.31 6.29 14.25
N ASN A 98 -0.19 7.52 14.39
CA ASN A 98 -0.18 8.21 15.67
C ASN A 98 -1.03 7.46 16.72
N ASN A 99 -2.20 6.95 16.33
CA ASN A 99 -3.05 6.17 17.22
C ASN A 99 -2.39 4.85 17.64
N SER A 100 -1.69 4.19 16.72
CA SER A 100 -0.94 2.96 17.02
C SER A 100 0.26 3.22 17.93
N CYS A 101 0.96 4.35 17.76
CA CYS A 101 2.03 4.75 18.68
C CYS A 101 1.51 4.96 20.09
N MET A 102 0.39 5.69 20.24
CA MET A 102 -0.26 5.90 21.55
C MET A 102 -0.70 4.58 22.19
N ALA A 103 -1.23 3.65 21.41
CA ALA A 103 -1.60 2.32 21.90
C ALA A 103 -0.38 1.50 22.32
N ALA A 104 0.75 1.63 21.61
CA ALA A 104 1.99 0.91 21.91
C ALA A 104 2.66 1.36 23.20
N GLU A 105 2.39 2.59 23.71
CA GLU A 105 2.93 3.10 24.98
C GLU A 105 2.56 2.24 26.21
N GLU A 106 1.47 1.45 26.10
CA GLU A 106 1.03 0.52 27.15
C GLU A 106 1.83 -0.80 27.19
N PHE A 107 2.76 -1.02 26.26
CA PHE A 107 3.43 -2.30 26.09
C PHE A 107 4.95 -2.16 25.92
N ASP A 108 5.71 -3.03 26.58
CA ASP A 108 7.11 -3.22 26.25
C ASP A 108 7.27 -4.03 24.95
N ASN A 109 8.30 -3.69 24.16
CA ASN A 109 8.67 -4.40 22.92
C ASN A 109 7.57 -4.41 21.84
N VAL A 110 6.77 -3.35 21.76
CA VAL A 110 5.89 -3.06 20.61
C VAL A 110 6.48 -1.90 19.83
N TYR A 111 6.89 -2.15 18.60
CA TYR A 111 7.50 -1.19 17.70
C TYR A 111 6.50 -0.84 16.60
N VAL A 112 6.16 0.43 16.48
CA VAL A 112 5.26 0.92 15.42
C VAL A 112 6.08 1.61 14.35
N ILE A 113 5.90 1.18 13.10
CA ILE A 113 6.61 1.70 11.93
C ILE A 113 5.61 2.44 11.03
N ASP A 114 5.87 3.75 10.82
CA ASP A 114 5.27 4.47 9.70
C ASP A 114 5.89 3.93 8.41
N ALA A 115 5.12 3.20 7.59
CA ALA A 115 5.65 2.69 6.34
C ALA A 115 6.05 3.81 5.36
N GLY A 116 5.58 5.06 5.56
CA GLY A 116 5.79 6.14 4.62
C GLY A 116 5.24 5.82 3.22
N ASN A 117 4.32 4.87 3.15
CA ASN A 117 3.79 4.30 1.92
C ASN A 117 2.35 3.85 2.09
N LEU A 118 1.77 3.24 1.05
CA LEU A 118 0.47 2.59 1.05
C LEU A 118 0.54 1.30 0.23
N SER A 119 -0.50 0.48 0.33
CA SER A 119 -0.67 -0.72 -0.48
C SER A 119 0.55 -1.64 -0.38
N THR A 120 0.88 -2.34 -1.44
CA THR A 120 2.03 -3.24 -1.47
C THR A 120 3.39 -2.53 -1.34
N GLY A 121 3.44 -1.18 -1.38
CA GLY A 121 4.62 -0.43 -0.95
C GLY A 121 4.90 -0.61 0.54
N SER A 122 3.86 -0.57 1.38
CA SER A 122 3.95 -0.99 2.78
C SER A 122 4.16 -2.51 2.88
N GLY A 123 3.48 -3.28 2.03
CA GLY A 123 3.58 -4.74 1.98
C GLY A 123 5.01 -5.25 1.76
N LEU A 124 5.82 -4.58 0.92
CA LEU A 124 7.24 -4.91 0.71
C LEU A 124 8.05 -4.81 2.01
N LEU A 125 7.82 -3.75 2.79
CA LEU A 125 8.50 -3.56 4.08
C LEU A 125 8.06 -4.60 5.11
N VAL A 126 6.78 -4.94 5.13
CA VAL A 126 6.21 -5.99 5.99
C VAL A 126 6.84 -7.35 5.69
N LEU A 127 6.99 -7.71 4.40
CA LEU A 127 7.63 -8.96 3.98
C LEU A 127 9.11 -8.97 4.34
N ALA A 128 9.83 -7.86 4.10
CA ALA A 128 11.24 -7.76 4.47
C ALA A 128 11.46 -7.95 5.98
N ALA A 129 10.63 -7.33 6.82
CA ALA A 129 10.69 -7.51 8.27
C ALA A 129 10.40 -8.97 8.69
N ALA A 130 9.42 -9.61 8.03
CA ALA A 130 9.09 -11.00 8.30
C ALA A 130 10.26 -11.95 7.95
N GLU A 131 10.93 -11.70 6.82
CA GLU A 131 12.11 -12.47 6.41
C GLU A 131 13.29 -12.28 7.37
N MET A 132 13.55 -11.04 7.81
CA MET A 132 14.58 -10.75 8.81
C MET A 132 14.28 -11.45 10.14
N ALA A 133 13.02 -11.45 10.59
CA ALA A 133 12.60 -12.16 11.80
C ALA A 133 12.78 -13.68 11.67
N GLN A 134 12.47 -14.27 10.52
CA GLN A 134 12.69 -15.70 10.23
C GLN A 134 14.18 -16.05 10.20
N GLN A 135 15.06 -15.12 9.83
CA GLN A 135 16.51 -15.28 9.88
C GLN A 135 17.08 -15.12 11.30
N GLY A 136 16.25 -14.81 12.29
CA GLY A 136 16.62 -14.68 13.69
C GLY A 136 17.21 -13.32 14.10
N MET A 137 16.96 -12.29 13.29
CA MET A 137 17.35 -10.92 13.65
C MET A 137 16.51 -10.41 14.82
N GLU A 138 17.12 -9.65 15.74
CA GLU A 138 16.44 -9.05 16.88
C GLU A 138 15.50 -7.90 16.44
N ALA A 139 14.37 -7.71 17.16
CA ALA A 139 13.33 -6.75 16.76
C ALA A 139 13.85 -5.32 16.54
N ALA A 140 14.70 -4.82 17.43
CA ALA A 140 15.28 -3.49 17.30
C ALA A 140 16.17 -3.36 16.05
N GLN A 141 16.91 -4.40 15.69
CA GLN A 141 17.72 -4.42 14.47
C GLN A 141 16.87 -4.43 13.21
N ILE A 142 15.76 -5.21 13.23
CA ILE A 142 14.79 -5.21 12.11
C ILE A 142 14.24 -3.80 11.90
N VAL A 143 13.84 -3.12 12.96
CA VAL A 143 13.35 -1.74 12.88
C VAL A 143 14.38 -0.82 12.22
N GLU A 144 15.64 -0.89 12.63
CA GLU A 144 16.73 -0.08 12.04
C GLU A 144 16.93 -0.38 10.54
N GLU A 145 16.90 -1.65 10.15
CA GLU A 145 17.05 -2.02 8.72
C GLU A 145 15.85 -1.59 7.89
N ILE A 146 14.64 -1.71 8.42
CA ILE A 146 13.42 -1.23 7.74
C ILE A 146 13.43 0.29 7.56
N GLU A 147 13.90 1.06 8.57
CA GLU A 147 14.03 2.51 8.42
C GLU A 147 14.99 2.91 7.29
N LYS A 148 16.06 2.14 7.06
CA LYS A 148 16.97 2.33 5.92
C LYS A 148 16.34 1.94 4.58
N LEU A 149 15.46 0.93 4.59
CA LEU A 149 14.82 0.40 3.39
C LEU A 149 13.65 1.28 2.91
N LYS A 150 12.93 1.93 3.82
CA LYS A 150 11.76 2.78 3.51
C LYS A 150 11.98 3.76 2.35
N PRO A 151 13.07 4.57 2.30
CA PRO A 151 13.29 5.50 1.21
C PRO A 151 13.60 4.85 -0.14
N CYS A 152 13.81 3.54 -0.18
CA CYS A 152 14.11 2.77 -1.38
C CYS A 152 12.85 2.16 -2.03
N VAL A 153 11.67 2.23 -1.38
CA VAL A 153 10.43 1.68 -1.93
C VAL A 153 9.93 2.56 -3.07
N ASP A 154 9.97 2.04 -4.29
CA ASP A 154 9.46 2.70 -5.48
C ASP A 154 8.00 2.33 -5.71
N ALA A 155 7.10 3.17 -5.18
CA ALA A 155 5.67 2.99 -5.27
C ALA A 155 5.05 4.06 -6.17
N SER A 156 4.35 3.58 -7.21
CA SER A 156 3.56 4.43 -8.10
C SER A 156 2.44 3.62 -8.74
N PHE A 157 1.43 4.32 -9.24
CA PHE A 157 0.28 3.71 -9.90
C PHE A 157 -0.38 4.68 -10.88
N VAL A 158 -1.00 4.14 -11.92
CA VAL A 158 -1.76 4.92 -12.90
C VAL A 158 -3.24 4.79 -12.61
N ILE A 159 -3.94 5.90 -12.58
CA ILE A 159 -5.37 6.00 -12.33
C ILE A 159 -6.12 6.33 -13.61
N ASP A 160 -7.22 5.62 -13.87
CA ASP A 160 -8.14 5.91 -14.96
C ASP A 160 -9.17 6.98 -14.58
N ASN A 161 -9.75 6.89 -13.38
CA ASN A 161 -10.75 7.83 -12.86
C ASN A 161 -10.24 8.54 -11.60
N LEU A 162 -10.13 9.87 -11.68
CA LEU A 162 -9.59 10.71 -10.62
C LEU A 162 -10.60 11.08 -9.53
N GLU A 163 -11.87 10.73 -9.69
CA GLU A 163 -12.94 11.17 -8.79
C GLU A 163 -12.68 10.73 -7.34
N TYR A 164 -12.34 9.45 -7.14
CA TYR A 164 -12.06 8.87 -5.83
C TYR A 164 -10.89 9.58 -5.15
N LEU A 165 -9.76 9.72 -5.86
CA LEU A 165 -8.56 10.32 -5.28
C LEU A 165 -8.74 11.82 -5.01
N HIS A 166 -9.43 12.54 -5.90
CA HIS A 166 -9.70 13.96 -5.73
C HIS A 166 -10.60 14.22 -4.52
N LYS A 167 -11.73 13.51 -4.43
CA LYS A 167 -12.67 13.66 -3.32
C LYS A 167 -12.13 13.06 -2.01
N GLY A 168 -11.27 12.05 -2.10
CA GLY A 168 -10.58 11.45 -0.96
C GLY A 168 -9.59 12.37 -0.27
N GLY A 169 -9.06 13.39 -0.96
CA GLY A 169 -8.23 14.45 -0.37
C GLY A 169 -6.82 14.03 0.09
N ARG A 170 -6.32 12.84 -0.30
CA ARG A 170 -4.98 12.34 0.07
C ARG A 170 -3.89 12.66 -0.94
N CYS A 171 -4.22 13.34 -2.05
CA CYS A 171 -3.27 13.81 -3.04
C CYS A 171 -3.46 15.31 -3.26
N SER A 172 -2.74 16.14 -2.50
CA SER A 172 -2.89 17.61 -2.51
C SER A 172 -2.57 18.23 -3.88
N THR A 173 -1.57 17.69 -4.60
CA THR A 173 -1.20 18.16 -5.93
C THR A 173 -2.29 17.95 -6.97
N LEU A 174 -3.13 16.92 -6.80
CA LEU A 174 -4.27 16.67 -7.67
C LEU A 174 -5.35 17.74 -7.52
N ALA A 175 -5.60 18.21 -6.29
CA ALA A 175 -6.58 19.25 -6.02
C ALA A 175 -6.24 20.57 -6.70
N MET A 176 -4.95 20.87 -6.92
CA MET A 176 -4.47 22.09 -7.58
C MET A 176 -4.58 22.05 -9.12
N MET A 177 -4.83 20.89 -9.72
CA MET A 177 -4.74 20.72 -11.19
C MET A 177 -6.03 21.03 -11.97
N GLY A 178 -7.16 21.28 -11.31
CA GLY A 178 -8.42 21.70 -11.92
C GLY A 178 -9.02 20.72 -12.94
N ALA A 179 -10.06 21.17 -13.67
CA ALA A 179 -10.87 20.35 -14.58
C ALA A 179 -10.16 19.82 -15.85
N ASN A 180 -8.93 20.25 -16.13
CA ASN A 180 -8.21 19.86 -17.36
C ASN A 180 -7.70 18.41 -17.36
N LEU A 181 -7.93 17.66 -16.28
CA LEU A 181 -7.45 16.28 -16.10
C LEU A 181 -8.38 15.20 -16.67
N LEU A 182 -9.60 15.51 -17.06
CA LEU A 182 -10.65 14.55 -17.48
C LEU A 182 -10.27 13.63 -18.65
N LYS A 183 -9.19 13.92 -19.38
CA LYS A 183 -8.70 13.09 -20.50
C LYS A 183 -7.29 12.53 -20.27
N LEU A 184 -6.74 12.74 -19.08
CA LEU A 184 -5.40 12.30 -18.72
C LEU A 184 -5.48 11.13 -17.76
N LYS A 185 -4.48 10.27 -17.85
CA LYS A 185 -4.24 9.17 -16.92
C LYS A 185 -2.94 9.45 -16.17
N PRO A 186 -3.02 10.11 -15.01
CA PRO A 186 -1.81 10.46 -14.28
C PRO A 186 -1.21 9.23 -13.60
N CYS A 187 0.10 9.17 -13.58
CA CYS A 187 0.85 8.39 -12.64
C CYS A 187 0.87 9.14 -11.30
N ILE A 188 0.46 8.49 -10.24
CA ILE A 188 0.63 8.97 -8.88
C ILE A 188 1.87 8.29 -8.30
N GLU A 189 2.73 9.06 -7.71
CA GLU A 189 3.97 8.59 -7.09
C GLU A 189 3.91 8.85 -5.59
N VAL A 190 4.46 7.92 -4.82
CA VAL A 190 4.60 8.07 -3.37
C VAL A 190 6.03 8.48 -3.05
N LYS A 191 6.20 9.66 -2.47
CA LYS A 191 7.49 10.21 -2.07
C LYS A 191 7.40 10.83 -0.69
N ASN A 192 8.33 10.49 0.18
CA ASN A 192 8.37 11.02 1.56
C ASN A 192 7.02 10.87 2.28
N GLY A 193 6.37 9.73 2.12
CA GLY A 193 5.09 9.43 2.76
C GLY A 193 3.87 10.07 2.10
N SER A 194 4.02 10.89 1.06
CA SER A 194 2.93 11.63 0.44
C SER A 194 2.71 11.25 -1.02
N MET A 195 1.46 11.32 -1.47
CA MET A 195 1.11 11.13 -2.88
C MET A 195 1.26 12.42 -3.68
N GLY A 196 1.88 12.30 -4.85
CA GLY A 196 2.04 13.39 -5.80
C GLY A 196 1.76 12.97 -7.23
N VAL A 197 1.35 13.93 -8.07
CA VAL A 197 1.15 13.67 -9.50
C VAL A 197 2.49 13.75 -10.21
N GLY A 198 2.90 12.62 -10.79
CA GLY A 198 4.07 12.50 -11.66
C GLY A 198 3.70 12.71 -13.14
N LYS A 199 4.17 11.78 -13.99
CA LYS A 199 3.89 11.80 -15.43
C LYS A 199 2.40 11.65 -15.73
N LYS A 200 1.96 12.30 -16.79
CA LYS A 200 0.58 12.30 -17.27
C LYS A 200 0.53 11.64 -18.63
N TYR A 201 -0.20 10.54 -18.73
CA TYR A 201 -0.38 9.79 -19.96
C TYR A 201 -1.68 10.14 -20.67
N ARG A 202 -1.76 9.78 -21.97
CA ARG A 202 -2.96 9.92 -22.80
C ARG A 202 -3.17 8.68 -23.65
N GLY A 203 -4.40 8.23 -23.79
CA GLY A 203 -4.75 7.11 -24.65
C GLY A 203 -5.60 6.04 -23.99
N ALA A 204 -5.72 4.89 -24.65
CA ALA A 204 -6.39 3.72 -24.10
C ALA A 204 -5.62 3.19 -22.88
N TYR A 205 -6.35 2.78 -21.84
CA TYR A 205 -5.78 2.49 -20.52
C TYR A 205 -4.72 1.38 -20.57
N GLY A 206 -4.96 0.25 -21.25
CA GLY A 206 -3.98 -0.83 -21.37
C GLY A 206 -2.68 -0.38 -22.08
N ARG A 207 -2.77 0.50 -23.10
CA ARG A 207 -1.58 1.06 -23.75
C ARG A 207 -0.79 1.97 -22.80
N VAL A 208 -1.51 2.79 -22.04
CA VAL A 208 -0.90 3.67 -21.03
C VAL A 208 -0.17 2.86 -19.96
N LEU A 209 -0.77 1.78 -19.48
CA LEU A 209 -0.15 0.90 -18.49
C LEU A 209 1.11 0.24 -19.05
N SER A 210 1.08 -0.22 -20.30
CA SER A 210 2.27 -0.79 -20.94
C SER A 210 3.42 0.23 -21.06
N GLU A 211 3.13 1.49 -21.45
CA GLU A 211 4.11 2.57 -21.51
C GLU A 211 4.65 2.88 -20.10
N TYR A 212 3.78 2.94 -19.09
CA TYR A 212 4.14 3.15 -17.69
C TYR A 212 5.11 2.07 -17.18
N VAL A 213 4.83 0.78 -17.44
CA VAL A 213 5.71 -0.32 -17.04
C VAL A 213 7.09 -0.20 -17.67
N GLU A 214 7.16 0.10 -18.98
CA GLU A 214 8.44 0.30 -19.67
C GLU A 214 9.29 1.39 -19.01
N GLU A 215 8.65 2.48 -18.59
CA GLU A 215 9.37 3.59 -17.96
C GLU A 215 9.79 3.30 -16.53
N ARG A 216 8.91 2.63 -15.73
CA ARG A 216 9.23 2.33 -14.34
C ARG A 216 10.36 1.33 -14.19
N LEU A 217 10.47 0.38 -15.11
CA LEU A 217 11.50 -0.66 -15.10
C LEU A 217 12.78 -0.26 -15.86
N GLN A 218 12.99 1.03 -16.13
CA GLN A 218 14.27 1.55 -16.55
C GLN A 218 15.28 1.56 -15.38
N ASN A 219 16.58 1.67 -15.70
CA ASN A 219 17.67 1.65 -14.71
C ASN A 219 17.69 0.36 -13.87
N ILE A 220 17.72 -0.76 -14.55
CA ILE A 220 17.67 -2.12 -13.97
C ILE A 220 18.77 -2.32 -12.91
N ASP A 221 19.94 -1.72 -13.10
CA ASP A 221 21.08 -1.85 -12.18
C ASP A 221 20.78 -1.36 -10.76
N ASP A 222 19.83 -0.41 -10.61
CA ASP A 222 19.38 0.14 -9.34
C ASP A 222 18.15 -0.59 -8.76
N ILE A 223 17.62 -1.61 -9.43
CA ILE A 223 16.47 -2.38 -8.97
C ILE A 223 16.93 -3.51 -8.05
N ASP A 224 16.29 -3.68 -6.89
CA ASP A 224 16.34 -4.91 -6.13
C ASP A 224 15.49 -5.96 -6.86
N THR A 225 16.13 -7.03 -7.31
CA THR A 225 15.51 -8.02 -8.16
C THR A 225 14.70 -9.09 -7.43
N THR A 226 14.63 -9.03 -6.09
CA THR A 226 13.97 -10.06 -5.27
C THR A 226 12.50 -10.20 -5.64
N ARG A 227 11.75 -9.07 -5.70
CA ARG A 227 10.32 -9.12 -6.03
C ARG A 227 9.76 -7.80 -6.54
N VAL A 228 8.68 -7.93 -7.29
CA VAL A 228 7.83 -6.83 -7.73
C VAL A 228 6.36 -7.17 -7.51
N PHE A 229 5.59 -6.20 -7.07
CA PHE A 229 4.13 -6.30 -7.04
C PHE A 229 3.53 -5.61 -8.26
N VAL A 230 2.61 -6.32 -8.92
CA VAL A 230 1.59 -5.74 -9.79
C VAL A 230 0.31 -5.69 -8.96
N THR A 231 -0.05 -4.49 -8.51
CA THR A 231 -1.21 -4.29 -7.63
C THR A 231 -2.29 -3.50 -8.37
N HIS A 232 -3.52 -4.02 -8.39
CA HIS A 232 -4.61 -3.37 -9.08
C HIS A 232 -5.85 -3.17 -8.20
N ALA A 233 -6.66 -2.15 -8.52
CA ALA A 233 -7.95 -1.89 -7.92
C ALA A 233 -9.02 -1.99 -9.02
N GLY A 234 -9.71 -3.15 -9.11
CA GLY A 234 -10.84 -3.36 -10.02
C GLY A 234 -10.53 -3.16 -11.52
N CYS A 235 -9.34 -3.55 -11.98
CA CYS A 235 -9.01 -3.54 -13.40
C CYS A 235 -9.56 -4.78 -14.11
N ASP A 236 -9.75 -4.65 -15.43
CA ASP A 236 -10.08 -5.76 -16.33
C ASP A 236 -8.98 -6.84 -16.28
N GLU A 237 -9.38 -8.11 -16.19
CA GLU A 237 -8.45 -9.24 -16.04
C GLU A 237 -7.49 -9.37 -17.24
N ASP A 238 -7.95 -9.11 -18.47
CA ASP A 238 -7.09 -9.19 -19.65
C ASP A 238 -5.99 -8.12 -19.59
N ILE A 239 -6.32 -6.93 -19.12
CA ILE A 239 -5.35 -5.85 -18.92
C ILE A 239 -4.35 -6.24 -17.82
N VAL A 240 -4.83 -6.74 -16.68
CA VAL A 240 -3.97 -7.14 -15.56
C VAL A 240 -3.00 -8.23 -16.00
N ASN A 241 -3.52 -9.29 -16.67
CA ASN A 241 -2.72 -10.40 -17.14
C ASN A 241 -1.67 -9.95 -18.16
N ALA A 242 -2.03 -9.06 -19.09
CA ALA A 242 -1.09 -8.51 -20.06
C ALA A 242 0.06 -7.75 -19.38
N ILE A 243 -0.22 -6.97 -18.33
CA ILE A 243 0.81 -6.24 -17.58
C ILE A 243 1.69 -7.19 -16.77
N VAL A 244 1.12 -8.20 -16.11
CA VAL A 244 1.89 -9.23 -15.38
C VAL A 244 2.85 -9.94 -16.33
N GLU A 245 2.38 -10.37 -17.50
CA GLU A 245 3.22 -11.05 -18.49
C GLU A 245 4.29 -10.09 -19.07
N GLN A 246 3.98 -8.81 -19.25
CA GLN A 246 4.98 -7.81 -19.65
C GLN A 246 6.07 -7.69 -18.60
N VAL A 247 5.73 -7.59 -17.31
CA VAL A 247 6.72 -7.53 -16.22
C VAL A 247 7.57 -8.80 -16.16
N LYS A 248 6.94 -9.98 -16.22
CA LYS A 248 7.64 -11.27 -16.25
C LYS A 248 8.60 -11.40 -17.43
N SER A 249 8.18 -10.95 -18.63
CA SER A 249 8.99 -11.04 -19.86
C SER A 249 10.28 -10.22 -19.80
N LYS A 250 10.38 -9.24 -18.89
CA LYS A 250 11.60 -8.49 -18.64
C LYS A 250 12.70 -9.34 -17.99
N GLY A 251 12.35 -10.41 -17.29
CA GLY A 251 13.30 -11.28 -16.60
C GLY A 251 14.16 -10.59 -15.54
N ILE A 252 13.62 -9.51 -14.93
CA ILE A 252 14.33 -8.71 -13.92
C ILE A 252 14.17 -9.29 -12.52
N PHE A 253 12.97 -9.76 -12.20
CA PHE A 253 12.59 -10.12 -10.82
C PHE A 253 12.50 -11.63 -10.62
N ASP A 254 12.94 -12.09 -9.46
CA ASP A 254 12.81 -13.48 -9.03
C ASP A 254 11.34 -13.84 -8.74
N GLU A 255 10.58 -12.89 -8.14
CA GLU A 255 9.15 -13.03 -7.88
C GLU A 255 8.34 -11.89 -8.51
N VAL A 256 7.33 -12.23 -9.32
CA VAL A 256 6.32 -11.28 -9.82
C VAL A 256 4.99 -11.63 -9.17
N LEU A 257 4.55 -10.80 -8.24
CA LEU A 257 3.40 -11.01 -7.38
C LEU A 257 2.23 -10.14 -7.85
N LEU A 258 1.09 -10.80 -8.10
CA LEU A 258 -0.16 -10.10 -8.40
C LEU A 258 -1.00 -9.99 -7.13
N THR A 259 -1.45 -8.76 -6.81
CA THR A 259 -2.37 -8.51 -5.69
C THR A 259 -3.48 -7.56 -6.10
N ARG A 260 -4.57 -7.62 -5.34
CA ARG A 260 -5.68 -6.67 -5.45
C ARG A 260 -5.68 -5.75 -4.23
N ALA A 261 -5.78 -4.45 -4.46
CA ALA A 261 -5.90 -3.46 -3.40
C ALA A 261 -7.15 -3.72 -2.53
N GLY A 262 -7.00 -3.63 -1.22
CA GLY A 262 -8.09 -3.76 -0.25
C GLY A 262 -9.08 -2.60 -0.30
N CYS A 263 -10.08 -2.65 0.58
CA CYS A 263 -11.18 -1.69 0.57
C CYS A 263 -10.72 -0.27 0.90
N THR A 264 -9.81 -0.10 1.84
CA THR A 264 -9.30 1.22 2.23
C THR A 264 -8.60 1.90 1.05
N VAL A 265 -7.67 1.20 0.39
CA VAL A 265 -6.95 1.73 -0.78
C VAL A 265 -7.90 1.96 -1.95
N SER A 266 -8.79 1.00 -2.25
CA SER A 266 -9.82 1.10 -3.30
C SER A 266 -10.77 2.27 -3.10
N SER A 267 -11.09 2.62 -1.85
CA SER A 267 -11.93 3.78 -1.50
C SER A 267 -11.33 5.12 -1.89
N HIS A 268 -10.02 5.20 -2.04
CA HIS A 268 -9.30 6.42 -2.43
C HIS A 268 -8.77 6.40 -3.87
N CYS A 269 -8.43 5.22 -4.39
CA CYS A 269 -7.89 5.09 -5.75
C CYS A 269 -8.97 4.85 -6.80
N GLY A 270 -10.07 4.19 -6.43
CA GLY A 270 -11.15 3.81 -7.35
C GLY A 270 -10.77 2.65 -8.26
N ALA A 271 -11.76 2.18 -9.02
CA ALA A 271 -11.57 1.14 -10.03
C ALA A 271 -10.65 1.61 -11.16
N ASN A 272 -10.06 0.66 -11.88
CA ASN A 272 -9.09 0.92 -12.94
C ASN A 272 -7.87 1.72 -12.45
N THR A 273 -7.30 1.27 -11.35
CA THR A 273 -6.00 1.72 -10.85
C THR A 273 -5.04 0.54 -10.86
N LEU A 274 -3.83 0.72 -11.39
CA LEU A 274 -2.80 -0.31 -11.39
C LEU A 274 -1.43 0.30 -11.14
N GLY A 275 -0.66 -0.32 -10.24
CA GLY A 275 0.70 0.03 -9.88
C GLY A 275 1.68 -1.12 -10.07
N VAL A 276 2.93 -0.77 -10.38
CA VAL A 276 4.09 -1.66 -10.33
C VAL A 276 5.01 -1.14 -9.25
N ILE A 277 5.20 -1.94 -8.19
CA ILE A 277 5.79 -1.50 -6.93
C ILE A 277 6.92 -2.44 -6.56
N PHE A 278 8.10 -1.90 -6.31
CA PHE A 278 9.32 -2.65 -6.03
C PHE A 278 10.29 -1.85 -5.17
N ILE A 279 11.41 -2.44 -4.81
CA ILE A 279 12.47 -1.79 -4.03
C ILE A 279 13.63 -1.44 -4.98
N ARG A 280 14.23 -0.26 -4.77
CA ARG A 280 15.51 0.13 -5.39
C ARG A 280 16.66 -0.12 -4.44
N LYS A 281 17.85 -0.23 -4.98
CA LYS A 281 19.08 -0.37 -4.18
C LYS A 281 19.51 0.95 -3.54
N SER A 282 19.11 2.07 -4.12
CA SER A 282 19.36 3.42 -3.61
C SER A 282 18.05 4.14 -3.24
N PRO A 283 18.11 5.08 -2.29
CA PRO A 283 16.95 5.91 -1.95
C PRO A 283 16.42 6.67 -3.17
N ILE A 284 15.10 6.71 -3.31
CA ILE A 284 14.44 7.50 -4.35
C ILE A 284 14.77 8.96 -4.13
N ALA A 285 15.43 9.59 -5.12
CA ALA A 285 15.76 11.00 -5.02
C ALA A 285 14.53 11.83 -4.71
N GLN A 286 14.63 12.73 -3.75
CA GLN A 286 13.60 13.72 -3.46
C GLN A 286 13.45 14.60 -4.71
N ILE A 287 12.49 14.27 -5.57
CA ILE A 287 12.10 15.19 -6.64
C ILE A 287 11.30 16.29 -5.96
N GLY A 288 11.90 17.48 -5.87
CA GLY A 288 11.22 18.63 -5.35
C GLY A 288 9.90 18.80 -6.10
N ILE A 289 8.82 18.89 -5.34
CA ILE A 289 7.54 19.38 -5.85
C ILE A 289 7.79 20.85 -6.14
N GLN A 290 8.06 21.21 -7.42
CA GLN A 290 8.00 22.59 -7.90
C GLN A 290 6.57 22.94 -8.24
#